data_97eef2e7c03d4e60566751152bc08e6b
#
_entry.id   97eef2e7c03d4e60566751152bc08e6b
#
_cell.length_a   1.000
_cell.length_b   1.000
_cell.length_c   1.000
_cell.angle_alpha   90.00
_cell.angle_beta   90.00
_cell.angle_gamma   90.00
#
_symmetry.space_group_name_H-M   'P 1'
#
loop_
_entity.id
_entity.type
_entity.pdbx_description
1 polymer ?
#
loop_
_entity_poly.entity_id
_entity_poly.type
_entity_poly.pdbx_seq_one_letter_code
_entity_poly.pdbx_strand_id
1 'polypeptide(L)'
;MLWTICVFNYADRQAIFSVFPLLEREMNLTPVELGLLGSAFAWVYGLMALLAGMVVDRVRRKTAILGGLHVWSIICMATALSTNFRHLFFFRAAEGLGETFYFPASMSLLSDYHGRATRSRAMGLHQTSVYVGTIGGGFFAGLIGQHYGWRLSFIVFGGLGVVLGI
;
A
#
# COMPACT_ATOMS: atom_id res chain seq x y z
N MET A 1 9.23 -8.96 -10.76
CA MET A 1 8.79 -9.08 -9.35
C MET A 1 8.72 -7.73 -8.62
N LEU A 2 9.79 -6.95 -8.39
CA LEU A 2 9.72 -5.66 -7.69
C LEU A 2 8.70 -4.69 -8.30
N TRP A 3 8.64 -4.60 -9.63
CA TRP A 3 7.66 -3.77 -10.32
C TRP A 3 6.22 -4.15 -9.97
N THR A 4 5.92 -5.47 -9.97
CA THR A 4 4.58 -5.98 -9.61
C THR A 4 4.24 -5.71 -8.15
N ILE A 5 5.19 -5.92 -7.23
CA ILE A 5 5.00 -5.61 -5.80
C ILE A 5 4.68 -4.11 -5.62
N CYS A 6 5.39 -3.24 -6.35
CA CYS A 6 5.13 -1.80 -6.30
C CYS A 6 3.75 -1.43 -6.85
N VAL A 7 3.29 -2.09 -7.93
CA VAL A 7 1.92 -1.90 -8.43
C VAL A 7 0.90 -2.21 -7.34
N PHE A 8 1.03 -3.35 -6.66
CA PHE A 8 0.11 -3.71 -5.57
C PHE A 8 0.21 -2.76 -4.38
N ASN A 9 1.41 -2.34 -3.99
CA ASN A 9 1.61 -1.38 -2.92
C ASN A 9 0.84 -0.07 -3.16
N TYR A 10 0.93 0.49 -4.38
CA TYR A 10 0.21 1.71 -4.73
C TYR A 10 -1.27 1.48 -5.04
N ALA A 11 -1.64 0.27 -5.49
CA ALA A 11 -3.04 -0.10 -5.67
C ALA A 11 -3.78 -0.17 -4.34
N ASP A 12 -3.21 -0.83 -3.32
CA ASP A 12 -3.76 -0.92 -1.97
C ASP A 12 -3.92 0.48 -1.37
N ARG A 13 -2.88 1.31 -1.49
CA ARG A 13 -2.88 2.69 -1.01
C ARG A 13 -4.00 3.53 -1.63
N GLN A 14 -4.27 3.33 -2.91
CA GLN A 14 -5.28 4.10 -3.64
C GLN A 14 -6.70 3.56 -3.43
N ALA A 15 -6.87 2.28 -3.09
CA ALA A 15 -8.15 1.63 -2.95
C ALA A 15 -9.11 2.36 -1.99
N ILE A 16 -8.61 2.84 -0.85
CA ILE A 16 -9.45 3.53 0.14
C ILE A 16 -10.13 4.79 -0.42
N PHE A 17 -9.40 5.58 -1.20
CA PHE A 17 -9.93 6.83 -1.77
C PHE A 17 -11.05 6.57 -2.77
N SER A 18 -10.93 5.48 -3.54
CA SER A 18 -11.94 5.09 -4.53
C SER A 18 -13.24 4.59 -3.91
N VAL A 19 -13.20 4.13 -2.67
CA VAL A 19 -14.39 3.65 -1.95
C VAL A 19 -14.94 4.66 -0.92
N PHE A 20 -14.39 5.86 -0.83
CA PHE A 20 -14.89 6.93 0.06
C PHE A 20 -16.38 7.17 -0.05
N PRO A 21 -17.00 7.27 -1.26
CA PRO A 21 -18.44 7.47 -1.36
C PRO A 21 -19.28 6.31 -0.77
N LEU A 22 -18.72 5.09 -0.77
CA LEU A 22 -19.38 3.91 -0.18
C LEU A 22 -19.25 3.92 1.34
N LEU A 23 -18.07 4.29 1.87
CA LEU A 23 -17.82 4.43 3.30
C LEU A 23 -18.66 5.55 3.92
N GLU A 24 -18.77 6.69 3.23
CA GLU A 24 -19.64 7.81 3.62
C GLU A 24 -21.08 7.35 3.80
N ARG A 25 -21.63 6.62 2.82
CA ARG A 25 -23.01 6.14 2.85
C ARG A 25 -23.27 5.05 3.87
N GLU A 26 -22.35 4.07 4.00
CA GLU A 26 -22.56 2.91 4.86
C GLU A 26 -22.28 3.20 6.34
N MET A 27 -21.25 4.00 6.62
CA MET A 27 -20.82 4.30 7.99
C MET A 27 -21.17 5.72 8.46
N ASN A 28 -21.86 6.51 7.61
CA ASN A 28 -22.19 7.92 7.87
C ASN A 28 -20.96 8.76 8.25
N LEU A 29 -19.83 8.52 7.56
CA LEU A 29 -18.60 9.24 7.81
C LEU A 29 -18.68 10.67 7.29
N THR A 30 -18.18 11.61 8.09
CA THR A 30 -18.06 13.00 7.70
C THR A 30 -16.89 13.21 6.73
N PRO A 31 -16.90 14.27 5.89
CA PRO A 31 -15.76 14.61 5.04
C PRO A 31 -14.45 14.79 5.81
N VAL A 32 -14.52 15.25 7.06
CA VAL A 32 -13.36 15.39 7.95
C VAL A 32 -12.78 14.02 8.31
N GLU A 33 -13.63 13.05 8.66
CA GLU A 33 -13.20 11.67 8.97
C GLU A 33 -12.59 10.99 7.74
N LEU A 34 -13.16 11.17 6.55
CA LEU A 34 -12.58 10.67 5.30
C LEU A 34 -11.19 11.28 5.04
N GLY A 35 -11.03 12.59 5.25
CA GLY A 35 -9.74 13.26 5.18
C GLY A 35 -8.73 12.73 6.20
N LEU A 36 -9.17 12.43 7.43
CA LEU A 36 -8.34 11.82 8.46
C LEU A 36 -7.88 10.41 8.09
N LEU A 37 -8.71 9.59 7.43
CA LEU A 37 -8.30 8.26 6.94
C LEU A 37 -7.14 8.37 5.93
N GLY A 38 -7.21 9.32 5.00
CA GLY A 38 -6.11 9.57 4.07
C GLY A 38 -4.85 10.05 4.76
N SER A 39 -4.98 10.98 5.71
CA SER A 39 -3.84 11.56 6.42
C SER A 39 -3.22 10.61 7.45
N ALA A 40 -3.99 9.71 8.08
CA ALA A 40 -3.48 8.72 9.03
C ALA A 40 -2.35 7.87 8.43
N PHE A 41 -2.56 7.36 7.21
CA PHE A 41 -1.53 6.65 6.46
C PHE A 41 -0.30 7.53 6.24
N ALA A 42 -0.49 8.75 5.72
CA ALA A 42 0.60 9.65 5.36
C ALA A 42 1.46 10.04 6.56
N TRP A 43 0.85 10.32 7.72
CA TRP A 43 1.56 10.65 8.95
C TRP A 43 2.41 9.48 9.44
N VAL A 44 1.84 8.28 9.55
CA VAL A 44 2.58 7.11 10.04
C VAL A 44 3.69 6.74 9.06
N TYR A 45 3.39 6.70 7.76
CA TYR A 45 4.37 6.44 6.72
C TYR A 45 5.53 7.44 6.77
N GLY A 46 5.24 8.75 6.83
CA GLY A 46 6.26 9.80 6.85
C GLY A 46 7.13 9.76 8.10
N LEU A 47 6.54 9.60 9.28
CA LEU A 47 7.28 9.49 10.54
C LEU A 47 8.17 8.23 10.57
N MET A 48 7.64 7.12 10.12
CA MET A 48 8.36 5.84 10.10
C MET A 48 9.40 5.77 8.99
N ALA A 49 9.29 6.55 7.91
CA ALA A 49 10.27 6.58 6.83
C ALA A 49 11.68 6.94 7.32
N LEU A 50 11.78 7.80 8.33
CA LEU A 50 13.06 8.16 8.95
C LEU A 50 13.73 6.96 9.63
N LEU A 51 12.94 6.09 10.26
CA LEU A 51 13.42 4.89 10.94
C LEU A 51 13.59 3.72 9.98
N ALA A 52 12.77 3.64 8.95
CA ALA A 52 12.78 2.54 7.99
C ALA A 52 14.12 2.40 7.25
N GLY A 53 14.74 3.52 6.87
CA GLY A 53 16.06 3.52 6.26
C GLY A 53 17.10 2.82 7.15
N MET A 54 17.16 3.19 8.44
CA MET A 54 18.08 2.58 9.40
C MET A 54 17.84 1.09 9.64
N VAL A 55 16.59 0.66 9.60
CA VAL A 55 16.22 -0.75 9.76
C VAL A 55 16.58 -1.54 8.51
N VAL A 56 16.25 -1.02 7.32
CA VAL A 56 16.54 -1.66 6.03
C VAL A 56 18.04 -1.86 5.81
N ASP A 57 18.88 -0.97 6.34
CA ASP A 57 20.35 -1.10 6.26
C ASP A 57 20.90 -2.26 7.12
N ARG A 58 20.12 -2.70 8.13
CA ARG A 58 20.53 -3.78 9.07
C ARG A 58 19.96 -5.16 8.74
N VAL A 59 18.97 -5.21 7.87
CA VAL A 59 18.30 -6.46 7.49
C VAL A 59 18.53 -6.79 6.02
N ARG A 60 18.35 -8.06 5.64
CA ARG A 60 18.41 -8.45 4.24
C ARG A 60 17.25 -7.77 3.48
N ARG A 61 17.55 -7.01 2.43
CA ARG A 61 16.58 -6.23 1.65
C ARG A 61 15.42 -7.07 1.14
N LYS A 62 15.71 -8.32 0.66
CA LYS A 62 14.66 -9.25 0.25
C LYS A 62 13.69 -9.56 1.40
N THR A 63 14.20 -9.79 2.60
CA THR A 63 13.37 -10.07 3.78
C THR A 63 12.53 -8.86 4.17
N ALA A 64 13.10 -7.64 4.11
CA ALA A 64 12.35 -6.42 4.38
C ALA A 64 11.20 -6.21 3.38
N ILE A 65 11.45 -6.44 2.08
CA ILE A 65 10.45 -6.31 1.01
C ILE A 65 9.32 -7.34 1.19
N LEU A 66 9.66 -8.63 1.32
CA LEU A 66 8.66 -9.69 1.42
C LEU A 66 7.92 -9.66 2.76
N GLY A 67 8.63 -9.39 3.86
CA GLY A 67 8.01 -9.22 5.17
C GLY A 67 7.05 -8.03 5.19
N GLY A 68 7.47 -6.88 4.65
CA GLY A 68 6.60 -5.73 4.49
C GLY A 68 5.37 -6.07 3.64
N LEU A 69 5.55 -6.72 2.47
CA LEU A 69 4.47 -7.14 1.59
C LEU A 69 3.41 -7.97 2.33
N HIS A 70 3.83 -8.99 3.08
CA HIS A 70 2.87 -9.80 3.84
C HIS A 70 2.16 -8.99 4.93
N VAL A 71 2.90 -8.16 5.67
CA VAL A 71 2.33 -7.35 6.76
C VAL A 71 1.27 -6.41 6.23
N TRP A 72 1.58 -5.56 5.23
CA TRP A 72 0.57 -4.62 4.74
C TRP A 72 -0.58 -5.32 4.01
N SER A 73 -0.32 -6.43 3.29
CA SER A 73 -1.39 -7.18 2.60
C SER A 73 -2.39 -7.81 3.58
N ILE A 74 -1.90 -8.34 4.72
CA ILE A 74 -2.76 -8.85 5.79
C ILE A 74 -3.56 -7.70 6.43
N ILE A 75 -2.93 -6.55 6.67
CA ILE A 75 -3.61 -5.37 7.22
C ILE A 75 -4.67 -4.86 6.23
N CYS A 76 -4.35 -4.81 4.93
CA CYS A 76 -5.29 -4.48 3.87
C CYS A 76 -6.52 -5.40 3.91
N MET A 77 -6.32 -6.73 3.96
CA MET A 77 -7.44 -7.68 4.13
C MET A 77 -8.23 -7.43 5.42
N ALA A 78 -7.53 -7.17 6.54
CA ALA A 78 -8.16 -6.91 7.83
C ALA A 78 -8.98 -5.61 7.82
N THR A 79 -8.69 -4.65 6.95
CA THR A 79 -9.49 -3.44 6.76
C THR A 79 -10.94 -3.78 6.40
N ALA A 80 -11.21 -4.89 5.70
CA ALA A 80 -12.56 -5.35 5.40
C ALA A 80 -13.40 -5.70 6.64
N LEU A 81 -12.76 -5.97 7.79
CA LEU A 81 -13.43 -6.27 9.07
C LEU A 81 -13.86 -4.99 9.81
N SER A 82 -13.56 -3.81 9.27
CA SER A 82 -13.90 -2.55 9.92
C SER A 82 -15.41 -2.33 9.99
N THR A 83 -15.88 -1.95 11.18
CA THR A 83 -17.29 -1.66 11.47
C THR A 83 -17.54 -0.20 11.84
N ASN A 84 -16.48 0.58 12.04
CA ASN A 84 -16.57 1.99 12.43
C ASN A 84 -15.31 2.76 12.00
N PHE A 85 -15.36 4.09 12.10
CA PHE A 85 -14.24 4.98 11.77
C PHE A 85 -12.94 4.62 12.49
N ARG A 86 -12.98 4.29 13.80
CA ARG A 86 -11.77 4.00 14.58
C ARG A 86 -11.04 2.78 14.07
N HIS A 87 -11.75 1.74 13.64
CA HIS A 87 -11.16 0.54 13.04
C HIS A 87 -10.48 0.87 11.71
N LEU A 88 -11.17 1.61 10.83
CA LEU A 88 -10.60 2.07 9.56
C LEU A 88 -9.34 2.91 9.79
N PHE A 89 -9.40 3.86 10.72
CA PHE A 89 -8.28 4.74 11.05
C PHE A 89 -7.06 3.94 11.53
N PHE A 90 -7.29 2.97 12.45
CA PHE A 90 -6.23 2.11 12.95
C PHE A 90 -5.58 1.28 11.83
N PHE A 91 -6.37 0.63 10.98
CA PHE A 91 -5.83 -0.17 9.88
C PHE A 91 -5.09 0.69 8.86
N ARG A 92 -5.57 1.88 8.54
CA ARG A 92 -4.85 2.84 7.67
C ARG A 92 -3.51 3.27 8.25
N ALA A 93 -3.46 3.55 9.54
CA ALA A 93 -2.21 3.87 10.24
C ALA A 93 -1.24 2.67 10.22
N ALA A 94 -1.73 1.48 10.53
CA ALA A 94 -0.94 0.25 10.54
C ALA A 94 -0.42 -0.14 9.13
N GLU A 95 -1.20 0.10 8.07
CA GLU A 95 -0.80 -0.10 6.68
C GLU A 95 0.38 0.82 6.30
N GLY A 96 0.32 2.11 6.72
CA GLY A 96 1.43 3.05 6.57
C GLY A 96 2.72 2.55 7.20
N LEU A 97 2.63 1.89 8.37
CA LEU A 97 3.80 1.28 9.01
C LEU A 97 4.35 0.10 8.18
N GLY A 98 3.49 -0.79 7.71
CA GLY A 98 3.91 -1.96 6.92
C GLY A 98 4.57 -1.59 5.59
N GLU A 99 4.06 -0.57 4.90
CA GLU A 99 4.55 -0.14 3.60
C GLU A 99 5.85 0.67 3.63
N THR A 100 6.16 1.31 4.77
CA THR A 100 7.30 2.23 4.91
C THR A 100 8.64 1.58 4.55
N PHE A 101 8.80 0.28 4.81
CA PHE A 101 10.05 -0.45 4.56
C PHE A 101 10.27 -0.80 3.09
N TYR A 102 9.21 -0.83 2.30
CA TYR A 102 9.26 -1.29 0.91
C TYR A 102 10.10 -0.38 0.01
N PHE A 103 9.80 0.92 0.00
CA PHE A 103 10.41 1.84 -0.96
C PHE A 103 11.94 1.96 -0.79
N PRO A 104 12.50 2.22 0.43
CA PRO A 104 13.95 2.27 0.61
C PRO A 104 14.62 0.93 0.29
N ALA A 105 14.01 -0.20 0.67
CA ALA A 105 14.56 -1.51 0.39
C ALA A 105 14.58 -1.83 -1.11
N SER A 106 13.53 -1.49 -1.85
CA SER A 106 13.41 -1.71 -3.30
C SER A 106 14.39 -0.85 -4.09
N MET A 107 14.53 0.44 -3.74
CA MET A 107 15.48 1.35 -4.38
C MET A 107 16.92 0.90 -4.14
N SER A 108 17.24 0.50 -2.93
CA SER A 108 18.56 -0.03 -2.57
C SER A 108 18.86 -1.31 -3.37
N LEU A 109 17.89 -2.25 -3.42
CA LEU A 109 18.06 -3.50 -4.18
C LEU A 109 18.25 -3.25 -5.68
N LEU A 110 17.47 -2.35 -6.28
CA LEU A 110 17.64 -1.96 -7.69
C LEU A 110 19.03 -1.35 -7.95
N SER A 111 19.50 -0.53 -6.99
CA SER A 111 20.83 0.09 -7.08
C SER A 111 21.97 -0.92 -7.05
N ASP A 112 21.81 -2.03 -6.30
CA ASP A 112 22.81 -3.07 -6.20
C ASP A 112 22.89 -3.95 -7.45
N TYR A 113 21.74 -4.24 -8.07
CA TYR A 113 21.68 -5.10 -9.25
C TYR A 113 21.97 -4.35 -10.56
N HIS A 114 21.98 -3.01 -10.56
CA HIS A 114 22.19 -2.18 -11.76
C HIS A 114 23.37 -1.24 -11.60
N GLY A 115 24.38 -1.39 -12.44
CA GLY A 115 25.52 -0.48 -12.53
C GLY A 115 25.14 0.91 -13.06
N ARG A 116 26.12 1.84 -13.10
CA ARG A 116 25.92 3.25 -13.49
C ARG A 116 25.19 3.42 -14.83
N ALA A 117 25.45 2.56 -15.81
CA ALA A 117 24.87 2.65 -17.13
C ALA A 117 23.36 2.28 -17.22
N THR A 118 22.86 1.43 -16.32
CA THR A 118 21.49 0.89 -16.39
C THR A 118 20.61 1.30 -15.22
N ARG A 119 21.18 1.84 -14.14
CA ARG A 119 20.47 2.18 -12.89
C ARG A 119 19.31 3.15 -13.12
N SER A 120 19.52 4.24 -13.84
CA SER A 120 18.48 5.24 -14.10
C SER A 120 17.31 4.64 -14.89
N ARG A 121 17.60 3.77 -15.87
CA ARG A 121 16.56 3.08 -16.65
C ARG A 121 15.76 2.12 -15.79
N ALA A 122 16.42 1.35 -14.92
CA ALA A 122 15.74 0.41 -14.00
C ALA A 122 14.86 1.15 -12.98
N MET A 123 15.36 2.25 -12.41
CA MET A 123 14.59 3.10 -11.49
C MET A 123 13.42 3.79 -12.20
N GLY A 124 13.62 4.30 -13.41
CA GLY A 124 12.55 4.91 -14.22
C GLY A 124 11.46 3.88 -14.56
N LEU A 125 11.84 2.65 -14.95
CA LEU A 125 10.88 1.58 -15.18
C LEU A 125 10.15 1.19 -13.90
N HIS A 126 10.85 1.11 -12.77
CA HIS A 126 10.22 0.85 -11.49
C HIS A 126 9.22 1.96 -11.11
N GLN A 127 9.54 3.22 -11.41
CA GLN A 127 8.64 4.34 -11.15
C GLN A 127 7.32 4.27 -11.94
N THR A 128 7.30 3.63 -13.13
CA THR A 128 6.04 3.44 -13.87
C THR A 128 5.03 2.59 -13.11
N SER A 129 5.49 1.69 -12.24
CA SER A 129 4.61 0.86 -11.41
C SER A 129 3.79 1.66 -10.41
N VAL A 130 4.30 2.80 -9.96
CA VAL A 130 3.58 3.74 -9.07
C VAL A 130 2.32 4.25 -9.78
N TYR A 131 2.47 4.72 -11.01
CA TYR A 131 1.33 5.25 -11.78
C TYR A 131 0.35 4.14 -12.17
N VAL A 132 0.86 2.99 -12.62
CA VAL A 132 0.02 1.83 -12.94
C VAL A 132 -0.76 1.36 -11.71
N GLY A 133 -0.10 1.27 -10.55
CA GLY A 133 -0.74 0.91 -9.29
C GLY A 133 -1.80 1.92 -8.86
N THR A 134 -1.47 3.21 -8.89
CA THR A 134 -2.40 4.26 -8.50
C THR A 134 -3.65 4.29 -9.40
N ILE A 135 -3.46 4.29 -10.72
CA ILE A 135 -4.58 4.36 -11.67
C ILE A 135 -5.37 3.04 -11.65
N GLY A 136 -4.68 1.91 -11.82
CA GLY A 136 -5.31 0.59 -11.86
C GLY A 136 -5.96 0.23 -10.52
N GLY A 137 -5.27 0.46 -9.41
CA GLY A 137 -5.80 0.21 -8.07
C GLY A 137 -7.05 1.02 -7.79
N GLY A 138 -7.03 2.32 -8.10
CA GLY A 138 -8.20 3.18 -7.95
C GLY A 138 -9.37 2.71 -8.79
N PHE A 139 -9.13 2.40 -10.07
CA PHE A 139 -10.16 1.93 -10.99
C PHE A 139 -10.78 0.60 -10.53
N PHE A 140 -9.95 -0.42 -10.28
CA PHE A 140 -10.45 -1.74 -9.90
C PHE A 140 -11.07 -1.75 -8.50
N ALA A 141 -10.50 -1.01 -7.52
CA ALA A 141 -11.11 -0.90 -6.20
C ALA A 141 -12.49 -0.24 -6.27
N GLY A 142 -12.63 0.83 -7.05
CA GLY A 142 -13.91 1.49 -7.28
C GLY A 142 -14.91 0.57 -7.97
N LEU A 143 -14.49 -0.14 -9.02
CA LEU A 143 -15.34 -1.08 -9.76
C LEU A 143 -15.83 -2.23 -8.87
N ILE A 144 -14.92 -2.89 -8.15
CA ILE A 144 -15.28 -3.97 -7.22
C ILE A 144 -16.17 -3.43 -6.11
N GLY A 145 -15.82 -2.26 -5.55
CA GLY A 145 -16.59 -1.63 -4.48
C GLY A 145 -18.03 -1.32 -4.88
N GLN A 146 -18.24 -0.79 -6.08
CA GLN A 146 -19.57 -0.47 -6.59
C GLN A 146 -20.46 -1.70 -6.82
N HIS A 147 -19.89 -2.80 -7.30
CA HIS A 147 -20.67 -4.00 -7.65
C HIS A 147 -20.81 -5.00 -6.50
N TYR A 148 -19.80 -5.11 -5.63
CA TYR A 148 -19.71 -6.17 -4.63
C TYR A 148 -19.50 -5.63 -3.19
N GLY A 149 -19.45 -4.31 -3.04
CA GLY A 149 -19.18 -3.67 -1.75
C GLY A 149 -17.69 -3.43 -1.50
N TRP A 150 -17.40 -2.35 -0.78
CA TRP A 150 -16.03 -1.87 -0.55
C TRP A 150 -15.13 -2.89 0.17
N ARG A 151 -15.70 -3.73 1.04
CA ARG A 151 -14.96 -4.76 1.77
C ARG A 151 -14.27 -5.75 0.85
N LEU A 152 -14.94 -6.14 -0.25
CA LEU A 152 -14.35 -7.08 -1.20
C LEU A 152 -13.12 -6.50 -1.90
N SER A 153 -13.07 -5.18 -2.14
CA SER A 153 -11.88 -4.55 -2.72
C SER A 153 -10.64 -4.80 -1.88
N PHE A 154 -10.73 -4.61 -0.56
CA PHE A 154 -9.61 -4.85 0.36
C PHE A 154 -9.22 -6.33 0.48
N ILE A 155 -10.21 -7.23 0.48
CA ILE A 155 -9.95 -8.68 0.49
C ILE A 155 -9.21 -9.11 -0.78
N VAL A 156 -9.63 -8.63 -1.94
CA VAL A 156 -9.01 -8.98 -3.24
C VAL A 156 -7.59 -8.43 -3.31
N PHE A 157 -7.37 -7.16 -3.04
CA PHE A 157 -6.03 -6.57 -3.12
C PHE A 157 -5.07 -7.20 -2.10
N GLY A 158 -5.47 -7.27 -0.83
CA GLY A 158 -4.65 -7.88 0.20
C GLY A 158 -4.39 -9.36 -0.06
N GLY A 159 -5.40 -10.12 -0.53
CA GLY A 159 -5.25 -11.53 -0.89
C GLY A 159 -4.25 -11.74 -2.04
N LEU A 160 -4.34 -10.93 -3.10
CA LEU A 160 -3.39 -10.98 -4.21
C LEU A 160 -1.97 -10.59 -3.75
N GLY A 161 -1.83 -9.62 -2.84
CA GLY A 161 -0.55 -9.25 -2.26
C GLY A 161 0.08 -10.38 -1.44
N VAL A 162 -0.71 -11.12 -0.64
CA VAL A 162 -0.23 -12.31 0.08
C VAL A 162 0.25 -13.38 -0.88
N VAL A 163 -0.52 -13.68 -1.94
CA VAL A 163 -0.14 -14.67 -2.96
C VAL A 163 1.14 -14.26 -3.69
N LEU A 164 1.32 -12.97 -3.97
CA LEU A 164 2.52 -12.46 -4.64
C LEU A 164 3.79 -12.60 -3.78
N GLY A 165 3.66 -12.67 -2.45
CA GLY A 165 4.75 -12.78 -1.50
C GLY A 165 5.27 -14.20 -1.27
N ILE A 166 4.57 -15.21 -1.77
CA ILE A 166 4.94 -16.64 -1.70
C ILE A 166 5.87 -16.98 -2.85
#